data_9a4d56b2cd6463f9a145470c8f3c2d7e
#
_entry.id   9a4d56b2cd6463f9a145470c8f3c2d7e
#
_cell.length_a   1.000
_cell.length_b   1.000
_cell.length_c   1.000
_cell.angle_alpha   90.00
_cell.angle_beta   90.00
_cell.angle_gamma   90.00
#
_symmetry.space_group_name_H-M   'P 1'
#
loop_
_entity.id
_entity.type
_entity.pdbx_description
1 polymer ?
#
loop_
_entity_poly.entity_id
_entity_poly.type
_entity_poly.pdbx_seq_one_letter_code
_entity_poly.pdbx_strand_id
1 'polypeptide(L)'
;MTGHIFKLAALVGAIIVMASGVARAEEVAPPPSSATRSPELVPASFKVPVRSTGPGFKLVPLGPDLAMIDHAAYMSSIPHLQATFTRSKNWPHPGISAAEAMADMKAEQARFIARESFAYAVLTPDGKRERGCVYVSPSPVPGYDAVVRMWVTQAEYDAGFDARLQSWVMEWVRKDWPFRNVAYPGRTIPWATWETKIAATKAKSTVTTQ
;
A
#
# COMPACT_ATOMS: atom_id res chain seq x y z
N MET A 1 17.08 -59.12 -44.65
CA MET A 1 17.15 -58.81 -46.08
C MET A 1 17.59 -57.39 -46.16
N THR A 2 18.88 -57.22 -46.33
CA THR A 2 19.58 -56.77 -47.54
C THR A 2 19.10 -55.41 -47.99
N GLY A 3 19.82 -54.38 -48.14
CA GLY A 3 21.25 -54.14 -48.25
C GLY A 3 21.54 -52.73 -48.68
N HIS A 4 22.71 -52.34 -48.45
CA HIS A 4 23.69 -51.59 -49.31
C HIS A 4 23.51 -50.08 -49.45
N ILE A 5 24.38 -49.30 -48.80
CA ILE A 5 25.69 -48.79 -49.24
C ILE A 5 25.57 -47.99 -50.53
N PHE A 6 25.93 -46.64 -50.46
CA PHE A 6 27.01 -46.10 -51.27
C PHE A 6 27.51 -44.76 -50.71
N LYS A 7 28.77 -44.68 -50.50
CA LYS A 7 29.62 -43.49 -50.30
C LYS A 7 29.69 -42.67 -51.56
N LEU A 8 29.75 -41.35 -51.43
CA LEU A 8 30.64 -40.57 -52.31
C LEU A 8 31.16 -39.34 -51.58
N ALA A 9 32.43 -39.25 -51.51
CA ALA A 9 33.20 -38.10 -51.06
C ALA A 9 33.36 -37.13 -52.26
N ALA A 10 33.26 -35.84 -51.99
CA ALA A 10 33.88 -34.84 -52.86
C ALA A 10 34.40 -33.68 -52.02
N LEU A 11 35.66 -33.57 -52.07
CA LEU A 11 36.51 -32.47 -51.60
C LEU A 11 36.27 -31.26 -52.51
N VAL A 12 36.31 -30.03 -51.98
CA VAL A 12 37.04 -28.87 -52.57
C VAL A 12 36.62 -27.57 -51.90
N GLY A 13 37.57 -26.79 -51.40
CA GLY A 13 37.64 -25.37 -51.57
C GLY A 13 37.42 -24.53 -50.31
N ALA A 14 38.49 -24.35 -49.52
CA ALA A 14 38.59 -23.29 -48.54
C ALA A 14 38.67 -21.93 -49.26
N ILE A 15 37.65 -21.09 -49.03
CA ILE A 15 37.78 -19.66 -49.28
C ILE A 15 37.74 -18.97 -47.93
N ILE A 16 38.88 -18.51 -47.45
CA ILE A 16 39.00 -17.64 -46.28
C ILE A 16 38.55 -16.24 -46.72
N VAL A 17 37.34 -15.86 -46.37
CA VAL A 17 36.91 -14.47 -46.41
C VAL A 17 37.23 -13.84 -45.06
N MET A 18 38.26 -13.02 -45.04
CA MET A 18 38.55 -12.12 -43.90
C MET A 18 37.42 -11.07 -43.84
N ALA A 19 36.43 -11.33 -43.04
CA ALA A 19 35.46 -10.31 -42.68
C ALA A 19 36.01 -9.42 -41.58
N SER A 20 36.40 -8.22 -41.92
CA SER A 20 36.77 -7.17 -40.98
C SER A 20 35.56 -6.88 -40.08
N GLY A 21 35.62 -7.39 -38.84
CA GLY A 21 34.62 -7.09 -37.85
C GLY A 21 34.71 -5.63 -37.42
N VAL A 22 33.79 -4.79 -37.95
CA VAL A 22 33.52 -3.50 -37.36
C VAL A 22 32.77 -3.77 -36.05
N ALA A 23 33.46 -3.57 -34.95
CA ALA A 23 32.86 -3.62 -33.63
C ALA A 23 31.80 -2.49 -33.57
N ARG A 24 30.53 -2.90 -33.66
CA ARG A 24 29.40 -2.02 -33.43
C ARG A 24 29.38 -1.73 -31.93
N ALA A 25 29.68 -0.50 -31.55
CA ALA A 25 29.50 -0.03 -30.20
C ALA A 25 28.04 -0.31 -29.81
N GLU A 26 27.86 -1.15 -28.82
CA GLU A 26 26.56 -1.41 -28.22
C GLU A 26 26.11 -0.11 -27.58
N GLU A 27 25.16 0.55 -28.22
CA GLU A 27 24.51 1.77 -27.72
C GLU A 27 23.77 1.38 -26.46
N VAL A 28 24.40 1.67 -25.31
CA VAL A 28 23.78 1.49 -23.99
C VAL A 28 22.53 2.36 -24.00
N ALA A 29 21.35 1.71 -24.05
CA ALA A 29 20.08 2.39 -23.94
C ALA A 29 20.10 3.28 -22.68
N PRO A 30 19.67 4.55 -22.76
CA PRO A 30 19.61 5.41 -21.60
C PRO A 30 18.76 4.71 -20.53
N PRO A 31 19.11 4.84 -19.23
CA PRO A 31 18.32 4.26 -18.16
C PRO A 31 16.87 4.73 -18.30
N PRO A 32 15.88 3.86 -18.01
CA PRO A 32 14.48 4.21 -18.17
C PRO A 32 14.22 5.52 -17.45
N SER A 33 13.71 6.47 -18.20
CA SER A 33 13.29 7.80 -17.74
C SER A 33 12.58 7.64 -16.39
N SER A 34 13.02 8.39 -15.38
CA SER A 34 12.47 8.41 -14.06
C SER A 34 10.94 8.44 -14.13
N ALA A 35 10.32 7.26 -13.99
CA ALA A 35 8.89 7.18 -13.73
C ALA A 35 8.64 8.15 -12.58
N THR A 36 7.74 9.09 -12.78
CA THR A 36 7.43 10.15 -11.81
C THR A 36 7.03 9.45 -10.51
N ARG A 37 8.00 9.29 -9.60
CA ARG A 37 7.76 8.68 -8.29
C ARG A 37 6.74 9.57 -7.60
N SER A 38 5.66 9.00 -7.14
CA SER A 38 4.70 9.72 -6.31
C SER A 38 5.46 10.48 -5.22
N PRO A 39 5.13 11.75 -4.94
CA PRO A 39 5.84 12.51 -3.92
C PRO A 39 5.76 11.77 -2.59
N GLU A 40 6.91 11.66 -1.91
CA GLU A 40 6.94 11.08 -0.58
C GLU A 40 6.03 11.86 0.37
N LEU A 41 5.23 11.15 1.16
CA LEU A 41 4.29 11.79 2.10
C LEU A 41 4.99 12.57 3.21
N VAL A 42 6.20 12.17 3.55
CA VAL A 42 7.00 12.80 4.62
C VAL A 42 8.42 13.10 4.13
N PRO A 43 9.12 14.11 4.67
CA PRO A 43 10.50 14.40 4.31
C PRO A 43 11.42 13.18 4.44
N ALA A 44 12.39 13.04 3.54
CA ALA A 44 13.35 11.92 3.56
C ALA A 44 14.09 11.78 4.91
N SER A 45 14.35 12.89 5.60
CA SER A 45 14.99 12.91 6.93
C SER A 45 14.07 12.47 8.08
N PHE A 46 12.74 12.41 7.85
CA PHE A 46 11.80 12.03 8.89
C PHE A 46 11.91 10.55 9.22
N LYS A 47 12.07 10.23 10.51
CA LYS A 47 12.08 8.84 11.00
C LYS A 47 10.66 8.37 11.23
N VAL A 48 10.14 7.60 10.27
CA VAL A 48 8.79 7.01 10.37
C VAL A 48 8.73 6.07 11.57
N PRO A 49 7.73 6.21 12.46
CA PRO A 49 7.58 5.28 13.59
C PRO A 49 7.32 3.85 13.08
N VAL A 50 8.16 2.89 13.49
CA VAL A 50 7.97 1.45 13.19
C VAL A 50 7.36 0.68 14.37
N ARG A 51 7.20 1.34 15.50
CA ARG A 51 6.50 0.84 16.68
C ARG A 51 6.04 2.01 17.52
N SER A 52 4.79 1.95 17.96
CA SER A 52 4.24 2.87 18.95
C SER A 52 3.38 2.09 19.93
N THR A 53 3.30 2.54 21.19
CA THR A 53 2.57 1.81 22.24
C THR A 53 1.57 2.75 22.89
N GLY A 54 0.34 2.31 22.97
CA GLY A 54 -0.73 2.96 23.72
C GLY A 54 -1.24 2.09 24.86
N PRO A 55 -2.18 2.58 25.68
CA PRO A 55 -2.76 1.83 26.79
C PRO A 55 -3.49 0.57 26.32
N GLY A 56 -2.88 -0.60 26.53
CA GLY A 56 -3.44 -1.89 26.17
C GLY A 56 -3.36 -2.26 24.69
N PHE A 57 -2.48 -1.60 23.90
CA PHE A 57 -2.22 -1.95 22.52
C PHE A 57 -0.84 -1.48 22.05
N LYS A 58 -0.43 -1.98 20.89
CA LYS A 58 0.73 -1.49 20.14
C LYS A 58 0.40 -1.33 18.67
N LEU A 59 1.04 -0.36 18.02
CA LEU A 59 1.04 -0.20 16.57
C LEU A 59 2.33 -0.79 15.99
N VAL A 60 2.19 -1.57 14.93
CA VAL A 60 3.30 -2.06 14.11
C VAL A 60 2.92 -1.93 12.64
N PRO A 61 3.86 -1.68 11.72
CA PRO A 61 3.57 -1.61 10.29
C PRO A 61 2.87 -2.89 9.80
N LEU A 62 1.88 -2.74 8.93
CA LEU A 62 1.26 -3.87 8.24
C LEU A 62 2.28 -4.54 7.31
N GLY A 63 2.18 -5.86 7.23
CA GLY A 63 3.04 -6.65 6.38
C GLY A 63 2.62 -8.12 6.33
N PRO A 64 3.27 -8.92 5.47
CA PRO A 64 2.91 -10.32 5.23
C PRO A 64 2.78 -11.19 6.47
N ASP A 65 3.59 -10.93 7.50
CA ASP A 65 3.58 -11.69 8.76
C ASP A 65 2.26 -11.51 9.54
N LEU A 66 1.51 -10.46 9.26
CA LEU A 66 0.23 -10.15 9.90
C LEU A 66 -0.98 -10.54 9.05
N ALA A 67 -0.79 -11.03 7.80
CA ALA A 67 -1.87 -11.24 6.85
C ALA A 67 -3.05 -12.05 7.41
N MET A 68 -2.78 -13.13 8.13
CA MET A 68 -3.84 -13.99 8.67
C MET A 68 -4.52 -13.39 9.90
N ILE A 69 -3.80 -12.62 10.70
CA ILE A 69 -4.35 -11.93 11.89
C ILE A 69 -5.25 -10.77 11.44
N ASP A 70 -4.79 -9.98 10.46
CA ASP A 70 -5.55 -8.88 9.86
C ASP A 70 -6.79 -9.39 9.12
N HIS A 71 -6.63 -10.45 8.29
CA HIS A 71 -7.76 -11.11 7.63
C HIS A 71 -8.83 -11.53 8.64
N ALA A 72 -8.45 -12.22 9.70
CA ALA A 72 -9.41 -12.66 10.72
C ALA A 72 -10.09 -11.46 11.41
N ALA A 73 -9.37 -10.38 11.66
CA ALA A 73 -9.91 -9.19 12.31
C ALA A 73 -10.97 -8.51 11.45
N TYR A 74 -10.68 -8.17 10.18
CA TYR A 74 -11.68 -7.47 9.35
C TYR A 74 -12.83 -8.39 8.92
N MET A 75 -12.58 -9.68 8.69
CA MET A 75 -13.64 -10.64 8.36
C MET A 75 -14.64 -10.84 9.50
N SER A 76 -14.23 -10.68 10.75
CA SER A 76 -15.13 -10.72 11.92
C SER A 76 -16.10 -9.53 11.98
N SER A 77 -15.91 -8.50 11.15
CA SER A 77 -16.53 -7.19 11.35
C SER A 77 -17.05 -6.56 10.05
N ILE A 78 -17.34 -7.36 9.02
CA ILE A 78 -17.70 -6.89 7.68
C ILE A 78 -18.79 -5.79 7.68
N PRO A 79 -20.00 -5.99 8.24
CA PRO A 79 -21.04 -4.97 8.20
C PRO A 79 -20.62 -3.68 8.93
N HIS A 80 -19.93 -3.80 10.04
CA HIS A 80 -19.43 -2.67 10.81
C HIS A 80 -18.44 -1.84 10.00
N LEU A 81 -17.44 -2.47 9.39
CA LEU A 81 -16.41 -1.79 8.60
C LEU A 81 -16.97 -1.16 7.32
N GLN A 82 -17.93 -1.81 6.67
CA GLN A 82 -18.63 -1.25 5.53
C GLN A 82 -19.41 0.03 5.92
N ALA A 83 -20.01 0.06 7.09
CA ALA A 83 -20.77 1.21 7.56
C ALA A 83 -19.90 2.35 8.06
N THR A 84 -18.81 2.06 8.78
CA THR A 84 -18.07 3.06 9.55
C THR A 84 -16.76 3.50 8.89
N PHE A 85 -16.09 2.61 8.14
CA PHE A 85 -14.77 2.87 7.60
C PHE A 85 -14.74 3.06 6.08
N THR A 86 -15.24 2.11 5.30
CA THR A 86 -15.16 2.21 3.83
C THR A 86 -16.33 2.92 3.20
N ARG A 87 -17.48 2.91 3.81
CA ARG A 87 -18.74 3.42 3.24
C ARG A 87 -19.09 2.71 1.93
N SER A 88 -18.67 1.45 1.80
CA SER A 88 -18.76 0.64 0.57
C SER A 88 -18.91 -0.83 0.92
N LYS A 89 -19.60 -1.58 0.06
CA LYS A 89 -19.69 -3.03 0.13
C LYS A 89 -18.53 -3.75 -0.58
N ASN A 90 -17.64 -3.00 -1.23
CA ASN A 90 -16.52 -3.58 -1.97
C ASN A 90 -15.43 -4.14 -1.04
N TRP A 91 -15.29 -3.58 0.16
CA TRP A 91 -14.36 -4.07 1.18
C TRP A 91 -14.87 -3.73 2.59
N PRO A 92 -14.67 -4.63 3.55
CA PRO A 92 -14.42 -6.06 3.35
C PRO A 92 -15.69 -6.78 2.83
N HIS A 93 -15.52 -7.94 2.20
CA HIS A 93 -16.65 -8.77 1.78
C HIS A 93 -16.37 -10.26 2.05
N PRO A 94 -17.40 -11.13 2.14
CA PRO A 94 -17.21 -12.53 2.56
C PRO A 94 -16.33 -13.38 1.64
N GLY A 95 -16.11 -12.91 0.39
CA GLY A 95 -15.34 -13.66 -0.60
C GLY A 95 -13.83 -13.40 -0.58
N ILE A 96 -13.31 -12.56 0.33
CA ILE A 96 -11.86 -12.29 0.38
C ILE A 96 -11.11 -13.55 0.83
N SER A 97 -10.23 -14.04 -0.04
CA SER A 97 -9.40 -15.21 0.23
C SER A 97 -8.14 -14.85 1.02
N ALA A 98 -7.50 -15.84 1.63
CA ALA A 98 -6.21 -15.66 2.29
C ALA A 98 -5.11 -15.18 1.30
N ALA A 99 -5.21 -15.56 0.02
CA ALA A 99 -4.26 -15.13 -1.00
C ALA A 99 -4.42 -13.63 -1.31
N GLU A 100 -5.64 -13.13 -1.40
CA GLU A 100 -5.93 -11.70 -1.57
C GLU A 100 -5.47 -10.90 -0.34
N ALA A 101 -5.78 -11.37 0.87
CA ALA A 101 -5.29 -10.76 2.10
C ALA A 101 -3.75 -10.68 2.14
N MET A 102 -3.06 -11.73 1.73
CA MET A 102 -1.60 -11.74 1.63
C MET A 102 -1.09 -10.74 0.57
N ALA A 103 -1.77 -10.61 -0.57
CA ALA A 103 -1.41 -9.66 -1.61
C ALA A 103 -1.58 -8.21 -1.11
N ASP A 104 -2.66 -7.93 -0.40
CA ASP A 104 -2.91 -6.62 0.21
C ASP A 104 -1.83 -6.26 1.24
N MET A 105 -1.44 -7.20 2.11
CA MET A 105 -0.37 -6.97 3.08
C MET A 105 0.99 -6.69 2.43
N LYS A 106 1.32 -7.38 1.34
CA LYS A 106 2.53 -7.09 0.55
C LYS A 106 2.47 -5.69 -0.06
N ALA A 107 1.31 -5.28 -0.57
CA ALA A 107 1.12 -3.96 -1.13
C ALA A 107 1.22 -2.85 -0.07
N GLU A 108 0.64 -3.06 1.12
CA GLU A 108 0.79 -2.11 2.23
C GLU A 108 2.24 -1.97 2.69
N GLN A 109 2.96 -3.09 2.83
CA GLN A 109 4.38 -3.05 3.16
C GLN A 109 5.20 -2.32 2.09
N ALA A 110 4.93 -2.55 0.80
CA ALA A 110 5.62 -1.88 -0.29
C ALA A 110 5.41 -0.36 -0.24
N ARG A 111 4.16 0.12 -0.03
CA ARG A 111 3.85 1.54 0.14
C ARG A 111 4.54 2.16 1.36
N PHE A 112 4.61 1.40 2.46
CA PHE A 112 5.30 1.82 3.67
C PHE A 112 6.80 2.04 3.41
N ILE A 113 7.46 1.08 2.75
CA ILE A 113 8.88 1.14 2.39
C ILE A 113 9.14 2.28 1.40
N ALA A 114 8.25 2.45 0.41
CA ALA A 114 8.32 3.54 -0.57
C ALA A 114 7.95 4.92 0.01
N ARG A 115 7.52 5.00 1.28
CA ARG A 115 7.10 6.23 1.98
C ARG A 115 5.90 6.94 1.33
N GLU A 116 5.10 6.20 0.59
CA GLU A 116 3.90 6.70 -0.07
C GLU A 116 2.69 6.79 0.88
N SER A 117 2.56 5.81 1.77
CA SER A 117 1.57 5.76 2.85
C SER A 117 2.02 4.81 3.94
N PHE A 118 1.43 4.94 5.12
CA PHE A 118 1.84 4.17 6.30
C PHE A 118 0.62 3.54 6.94
N ALA A 119 0.55 2.21 6.87
CA ALA A 119 -0.51 1.42 7.46
C ALA A 119 0.02 0.62 8.65
N TYR A 120 -0.74 0.61 9.74
CA TYR A 120 -0.37 -0.01 11.01
C TYR A 120 -1.48 -0.92 11.52
N ALA A 121 -1.13 -2.14 11.91
CA ALA A 121 -1.98 -2.97 12.75
C ALA A 121 -1.99 -2.44 14.18
N VAL A 122 -3.18 -2.41 14.76
CA VAL A 122 -3.41 -2.15 16.20
C VAL A 122 -3.53 -3.50 16.89
N LEU A 123 -2.44 -3.97 17.48
CA LEU A 123 -2.38 -5.30 18.11
C LEU A 123 -2.59 -5.21 19.62
N THR A 124 -3.05 -6.31 20.20
CA THR A 124 -2.92 -6.53 21.66
C THR A 124 -1.45 -6.45 22.10
N PRO A 125 -1.14 -6.17 23.37
CA PRO A 125 0.25 -6.04 23.84
C PRO A 125 1.10 -7.28 23.56
N ASP A 126 0.53 -8.47 23.65
CA ASP A 126 1.19 -9.75 23.31
C ASP A 126 1.36 -9.97 21.79
N GLY A 127 0.67 -9.17 20.97
CA GLY A 127 0.73 -9.24 19.51
C GLY A 127 -0.07 -10.37 18.87
N LYS A 128 -0.87 -11.07 19.63
CA LYS A 128 -1.58 -12.27 19.13
C LYS A 128 -2.91 -11.99 18.48
N ARG A 129 -3.48 -10.81 18.69
CA ARG A 129 -4.77 -10.43 18.14
C ARG A 129 -4.72 -8.99 17.61
N GLU A 130 -5.30 -8.79 16.48
CA GLU A 130 -5.52 -7.47 15.91
C GLU A 130 -6.85 -6.89 16.41
N ARG A 131 -6.82 -5.64 16.79
CA ARG A 131 -7.95 -4.87 17.31
C ARG A 131 -8.50 -3.91 16.24
N GLY A 132 -7.71 -3.59 15.22
CA GLY A 132 -8.02 -2.67 14.15
C GLY A 132 -6.78 -2.18 13.44
N CYS A 133 -6.94 -1.19 12.55
CA CYS A 133 -5.84 -0.58 11.80
C CYS A 133 -5.88 0.94 11.84
N VAL A 134 -4.71 1.55 11.63
CA VAL A 134 -4.52 2.99 11.42
C VAL A 134 -3.77 3.21 10.11
N TYR A 135 -4.28 4.11 9.27
CA TYR A 135 -3.70 4.46 7.98
C TYR A 135 -3.37 5.94 7.95
N VAL A 136 -2.14 6.27 7.60
CA VAL A 136 -1.65 7.64 7.37
C VAL A 136 -1.30 7.75 5.89
N SER A 137 -2.04 8.55 5.15
CA SER A 137 -1.96 8.60 3.68
C SER A 137 -1.95 10.04 3.17
N PRO A 138 -1.49 10.29 1.93
CA PRO A 138 -1.65 11.59 1.29
C PRO A 138 -3.12 12.00 1.24
N SER A 139 -3.39 13.27 1.47
CA SER A 139 -4.76 13.79 1.36
C SER A 139 -5.14 14.00 -0.11
N PRO A 140 -6.28 13.47 -0.57
CA PRO A 140 -6.82 13.80 -1.88
C PRO A 140 -7.46 15.20 -1.92
N VAL A 141 -7.62 15.84 -0.77
CA VAL A 141 -8.25 17.17 -0.64
C VAL A 141 -7.16 18.20 -0.33
N PRO A 142 -7.00 19.24 -1.15
CA PRO A 142 -6.03 20.31 -0.91
C PRO A 142 -6.21 20.97 0.47
N GLY A 143 -5.10 21.43 1.04
CA GLY A 143 -5.08 22.09 2.34
C GLY A 143 -4.91 21.15 3.53
N TYR A 144 -4.86 19.84 3.32
CA TYR A 144 -4.47 18.86 4.34
C TYR A 144 -3.15 18.21 3.96
N ASP A 145 -2.22 18.14 4.91
CA ASP A 145 -0.91 17.50 4.73
C ASP A 145 -1.05 15.97 4.64
N ALA A 146 -2.00 15.42 5.37
CA ALA A 146 -2.30 14.00 5.40
C ALA A 146 -3.79 13.73 5.69
N VAL A 147 -4.25 12.54 5.35
CA VAL A 147 -5.50 11.97 5.85
C VAL A 147 -5.18 10.76 6.73
N VAL A 148 -5.75 10.75 7.93
CA VAL A 148 -5.64 9.63 8.86
C VAL A 148 -6.99 8.96 9.00
N ARG A 149 -7.01 7.67 8.72
CA ARG A 149 -8.20 6.82 8.84
C ARG A 149 -7.89 5.66 9.78
N MET A 150 -8.91 5.18 10.48
CA MET A 150 -8.75 4.05 11.39
C MET A 150 -10.05 3.28 11.50
N TRP A 151 -9.90 2.00 11.79
CA TRP A 151 -11.01 1.13 12.14
C TRP A 151 -10.64 0.23 13.31
N VAL A 152 -11.66 -0.25 13.99
CA VAL A 152 -11.56 -1.33 15.00
C VAL A 152 -12.56 -2.42 14.65
N THR A 153 -12.37 -3.63 15.15
CA THR A 153 -13.37 -4.69 15.01
C THR A 153 -14.68 -4.30 15.71
N GLN A 154 -15.81 -4.91 15.32
CA GLN A 154 -17.10 -4.68 16.00
C GLN A 154 -16.99 -4.91 17.50
N ALA A 155 -16.36 -5.98 17.93
CA ALA A 155 -16.18 -6.30 19.36
C ALA A 155 -15.39 -5.21 20.11
N GLU A 156 -14.36 -4.64 19.49
CA GLU A 156 -13.57 -3.54 20.06
C GLU A 156 -14.36 -2.22 20.08
N TYR A 157 -15.21 -2.01 19.09
CA TYR A 157 -16.12 -0.87 19.06
C TYR A 157 -17.13 -0.95 20.20
N ASP A 158 -17.77 -2.10 20.41
CA ASP A 158 -18.73 -2.32 21.47
C ASP A 158 -18.10 -2.19 22.87
N ALA A 159 -16.81 -2.51 22.98
CA ALA A 159 -16.02 -2.31 24.20
C ALA A 159 -15.55 -0.85 24.40
N GLY A 160 -15.95 0.09 23.53
CA GLY A 160 -15.57 1.51 23.58
C GLY A 160 -14.10 1.78 23.29
N PHE A 161 -13.41 0.84 22.63
CA PHE A 161 -12.00 1.02 22.29
C PHE A 161 -11.80 2.00 21.14
N ASP A 162 -12.75 2.12 20.24
CA ASP A 162 -12.70 3.01 19.09
C ASP A 162 -12.43 4.47 19.48
N ALA A 163 -13.18 5.01 20.43
CA ALA A 163 -13.00 6.38 20.93
C ALA A 163 -11.64 6.58 21.61
N ARG A 164 -11.17 5.57 22.37
CA ARG A 164 -9.84 5.62 23.01
C ARG A 164 -8.72 5.60 21.97
N LEU A 165 -8.83 4.74 20.95
CA LEU A 165 -7.87 4.67 19.86
C LEU A 165 -7.84 5.99 19.09
N GLN A 166 -9.00 6.57 18.76
CA GLN A 166 -9.08 7.85 18.06
C GLN A 166 -8.35 8.96 18.82
N SER A 167 -8.64 9.13 20.11
CA SER A 167 -8.00 10.16 20.92
C SER A 167 -6.48 9.98 20.98
N TRP A 168 -6.04 8.74 21.15
CA TRP A 168 -4.61 8.41 21.19
C TRP A 168 -3.93 8.64 19.83
N VAL A 169 -4.55 8.23 18.73
CA VAL A 169 -4.00 8.41 17.37
C VAL A 169 -3.88 9.89 17.01
N MET A 170 -4.89 10.70 17.33
CA MET A 170 -4.83 12.14 17.07
C MET A 170 -3.66 12.80 17.82
N GLU A 171 -3.42 12.42 19.07
CA GLU A 171 -2.31 12.93 19.86
C GLU A 171 -0.96 12.40 19.37
N TRP A 172 -0.87 11.11 19.01
CA TRP A 172 0.30 10.50 18.41
C TRP A 172 0.70 11.19 17.09
N VAL A 173 -0.27 11.43 16.20
CA VAL A 173 -0.01 12.13 14.93
C VAL A 173 0.44 13.56 15.18
N ARG A 174 -0.18 14.26 16.10
CA ARG A 174 0.18 15.64 16.45
C ARG A 174 1.60 15.76 17.01
N LYS A 175 2.08 14.75 17.78
CA LYS A 175 3.40 14.79 18.44
C LYS A 175 4.51 14.22 17.57
N ASP A 176 4.25 13.10 16.91
CA ASP A 176 5.28 12.25 16.35
C ASP A 176 5.37 12.34 14.82
N TRP A 177 4.47 13.10 14.16
CA TRP A 177 4.46 13.25 12.72
C TRP A 177 4.68 14.72 12.28
N PRO A 178 5.24 14.96 11.06
CA PRO A 178 5.61 16.30 10.63
C PRO A 178 4.43 17.09 10.03
N PHE A 179 3.18 16.68 10.28
CA PHE A 179 1.99 17.29 9.72
C PHE A 179 1.45 18.42 10.60
N ARG A 180 0.95 19.47 9.95
CA ARG A 180 0.29 20.61 10.62
C ARG A 180 -1.23 20.56 10.52
N ASN A 181 -1.73 20.10 9.35
CA ASN A 181 -3.16 20.03 9.09
C ASN A 181 -3.54 18.63 8.61
N VAL A 182 -4.20 17.87 9.47
CA VAL A 182 -4.55 16.46 9.23
C VAL A 182 -6.05 16.30 9.17
N ALA A 183 -6.51 15.61 8.12
CA ALA A 183 -7.93 15.25 7.98
C ALA A 183 -8.23 13.92 8.68
N TYR A 184 -9.33 13.87 9.43
CA TYR A 184 -9.87 12.66 10.08
C TYR A 184 -11.31 12.41 9.64
N PRO A 185 -11.54 11.86 8.41
CA PRO A 185 -12.89 11.57 7.90
C PRO A 185 -13.64 10.57 8.76
N GLY A 186 -14.94 10.84 8.97
CA GLY A 186 -15.77 10.02 9.84
C GLY A 186 -15.49 10.21 11.33
N ARG A 187 -14.60 11.17 11.66
CA ARG A 187 -14.19 11.53 13.03
C ARG A 187 -14.44 13.01 13.29
N THR A 188 -13.44 13.85 13.07
CA THR A 188 -13.58 15.30 13.18
C THR A 188 -14.23 15.95 11.94
N ILE A 189 -14.21 15.25 10.81
CA ILE A 189 -14.88 15.68 9.57
C ILE A 189 -15.98 14.66 9.24
N PRO A 190 -17.26 15.05 9.25
CA PRO A 190 -18.36 14.17 8.86
C PRO A 190 -18.15 13.58 7.45
N TRP A 191 -18.51 12.32 7.25
CA TRP A 191 -18.34 11.64 5.96
C TRP A 191 -18.95 12.41 4.78
N ALA A 192 -20.17 12.91 4.91
CA ALA A 192 -20.82 13.68 3.84
C ALA A 192 -20.01 14.92 3.45
N THR A 193 -19.42 15.61 4.42
CA THR A 193 -18.55 16.77 4.18
C THR A 193 -17.28 16.36 3.47
N TRP A 194 -16.67 15.23 3.88
CA TRP A 194 -15.44 14.73 3.26
C TRP A 194 -15.67 14.28 1.82
N GLU A 195 -16.73 13.53 1.56
CA GLU A 195 -17.13 13.07 0.23
C GLU A 195 -17.39 14.26 -0.72
N THR A 196 -18.07 15.32 -0.23
CA THR A 196 -18.27 16.57 -0.99
C THR A 196 -16.94 17.24 -1.35
N LYS A 197 -15.98 17.31 -0.42
CA LYS A 197 -14.64 17.88 -0.69
C LYS A 197 -13.89 17.07 -1.74
N ILE A 198 -13.93 15.73 -1.66
CA ILE A 198 -13.31 14.85 -2.67
C ILE A 198 -13.93 15.08 -4.05
N ALA A 199 -15.27 15.13 -4.14
CA ALA A 199 -15.97 15.36 -5.41
C ALA A 199 -15.58 16.70 -6.03
N ALA A 200 -15.53 17.77 -5.23
CA ALA A 200 -15.11 19.09 -5.68
C ALA A 200 -13.65 19.13 -6.18
N THR A 201 -12.75 18.38 -5.53
CA THR A 201 -11.35 18.29 -5.96
C THR A 201 -11.24 17.58 -7.31
N LYS A 202 -11.93 16.46 -7.49
CA LYS A 202 -11.97 15.71 -8.77
C LYS A 202 -12.52 16.56 -9.92
N ALA A 203 -13.61 17.30 -9.69
CA ALA A 203 -14.20 18.17 -10.70
C ALA A 203 -13.22 19.26 -11.18
N LYS A 204 -12.46 19.88 -10.26
CA LYS A 204 -11.43 20.87 -10.61
C LYS A 204 -10.28 20.27 -11.45
N SER A 205 -9.83 19.07 -11.11
CA SER A 205 -8.76 18.39 -11.85
C SER A 205 -9.15 18.06 -13.30
N THR A 206 -10.42 17.72 -13.55
CA THR A 206 -10.93 17.43 -14.90
C THR A 206 -10.98 18.67 -15.78
N VAL A 207 -11.29 19.84 -15.21
CA VAL A 207 -11.39 21.13 -15.96
C VAL A 207 -9.99 21.66 -16.36
N THR A 208 -8.94 21.36 -15.60
CA THR A 208 -7.58 21.85 -15.86
C THR A 208 -6.85 21.05 -16.96
N THR A 209 -7.39 19.91 -17.37
CA THR A 209 -6.78 19.01 -18.37
C THR A 209 -7.38 19.17 -19.78
N GLN A 210 -8.29 20.12 -19.98
CA GLN A 210 -8.85 20.54 -21.28
C GLN A 210 -8.24 21.88 -21.70
#